data_6155312c7867ea2bc05c2df0a3d2c454
#
_entry.id   6155312c7867ea2bc05c2df0a3d2c454
#
_cell.length_a   1.000
_cell.length_b   1.000
_cell.length_c   1.000
_cell.angle_alpha   90.00
_cell.angle_beta   90.00
_cell.angle_gamma   90.00
#
_symmetry.space_group_name_H-M   'P 1'
#
loop_
_entity.id
_entity.type
_entity.pdbx_description
1 polymer ?
#
loop_
_entity_poly.entity_id
_entity_poly.type
_entity_poly.pdbx_seq_one_letter_code
_entity_poly.pdbx_strand_id
1 'polypeptide(L)'
;MGKYAFIDKVTLTGPPPRVIENPTGQGAKNPVRFSAYVFIPSGIDLSKKHPLLVLPHGGVHSNFNTFYRHILRELKAQQYVVVAPEYRGSTGYGKGFYELIDYGGLEVEDTYASRNYMLENYDFIDKNRVGILGWSHGGLITLHNIFEHPKDYQVAYAGVPVSDLIARMGYKTQGYRDLYSADYHIGKSAYEDVEEYRRRSPVWNAYKLQTPLLIHTNTNDGDVNVFEVEHLIKSLKAEDKEFEYEIYEDIPGGHSFDRIDSQKAKEVRAKVYQHLARYLNPNQPIRSIRDLHQASYLPR
;
A
#
# COMPACT_ATOMS: atom_id res chain seq x y z
N MET A 1 -22.29 -1.98 0.25
CA MET A 1 -21.15 -2.94 0.40
C MET A 1 -21.64 -4.26 0.98
N GLY A 2 -22.32 -4.34 2.11
CA GLY A 2 -22.74 -5.59 2.75
C GLY A 2 -23.52 -6.61 1.90
N LYS A 3 -24.13 -6.20 0.79
CA LYS A 3 -24.74 -7.12 -0.20
C LYS A 3 -23.70 -7.84 -1.09
N TYR A 4 -22.46 -7.34 -1.15
CA TYR A 4 -21.43 -7.80 -2.10
C TYR A 4 -20.23 -8.43 -1.41
N ALA A 5 -19.99 -8.11 -0.15
CA ALA A 5 -18.90 -8.66 0.64
C ALA A 5 -19.31 -8.73 2.10
N PHE A 6 -18.85 -9.75 2.80
CA PHE A 6 -18.77 -9.71 4.25
C PHE A 6 -17.63 -8.73 4.61
N ILE A 7 -17.93 -7.78 5.49
CA ILE A 7 -16.98 -6.77 5.92
C ILE A 7 -16.83 -6.89 7.42
N ASP A 8 -15.61 -7.05 7.88
CA ASP A 8 -15.27 -7.04 9.29
C ASP A 8 -14.22 -5.97 9.59
N LYS A 9 -14.15 -5.55 10.84
CA LYS A 9 -13.10 -4.67 11.34
C LYS A 9 -12.46 -5.34 12.55
N VAL A 10 -11.26 -5.86 12.31
CA VAL A 10 -10.50 -6.62 13.30
C VAL A 10 -9.48 -5.74 14.01
N THR A 11 -9.11 -6.12 15.23
CA THR A 11 -8.02 -5.48 15.98
C THR A 11 -6.80 -6.36 15.96
N LEU A 12 -5.67 -5.77 15.59
CA LEU A 12 -4.38 -6.41 15.41
C LEU A 12 -3.34 -5.78 16.33
N THR A 13 -2.18 -6.41 16.40
CA THR A 13 -1.00 -5.89 17.11
C THR A 13 0.19 -5.81 16.16
N GLY A 14 0.84 -4.65 16.15
CA GLY A 14 2.11 -4.43 15.49
C GLY A 14 3.24 -4.27 16.49
N PRO A 15 4.46 -3.95 16.05
CA PRO A 15 5.59 -3.70 16.92
C PRO A 15 5.31 -2.62 17.98
N PRO A 16 6.06 -2.59 19.10
CA PRO A 16 6.00 -1.48 20.06
C PRO A 16 6.24 -0.11 19.40
N PRO A 17 5.88 1.00 20.06
CA PRO A 17 6.20 2.34 19.58
C PRO A 17 7.71 2.53 19.37
N ARG A 18 8.11 3.30 18.37
CA ARG A 18 9.52 3.68 18.15
C ARG A 18 10.05 4.56 19.30
N VAL A 19 9.25 5.55 19.67
CA VAL A 19 9.56 6.47 20.76
C VAL A 19 8.83 6.01 22.01
N ILE A 20 9.57 5.75 23.08
CA ILE A 20 9.04 5.35 24.39
C ILE A 20 9.46 6.42 25.40
N GLU A 21 8.52 7.28 25.81
CA GLU A 21 8.77 8.38 26.73
C GLU A 21 9.28 7.90 28.10
N ASN A 22 8.72 6.79 28.61
CA ASN A 22 9.15 6.16 29.85
C ASN A 22 9.49 4.70 29.63
N PRO A 23 10.76 4.38 29.28
CA PRO A 23 11.18 3.01 28.95
C PRO A 23 11.08 2.01 30.11
N THR A 24 11.01 2.50 31.35
CA THR A 24 10.86 1.67 32.57
C THR A 24 9.41 1.56 33.03
N GLY A 25 8.49 2.28 32.40
CA GLY A 25 7.07 2.25 32.71
C GLY A 25 6.45 0.88 32.44
N GLN A 26 5.47 0.52 33.25
CA GLN A 26 4.68 -0.69 33.00
C GLN A 26 3.99 -0.58 31.64
N GLY A 27 4.19 -1.57 30.77
CA GLY A 27 3.62 -1.59 29.41
C GLY A 27 4.38 -0.77 28.36
N ALA A 28 5.52 -0.17 28.68
CA ALA A 28 6.33 0.64 27.75
C ALA A 28 6.69 -0.09 26.44
N LYS A 29 6.81 -1.42 26.48
CA LYS A 29 7.14 -2.27 25.33
C LYS A 29 5.94 -3.06 24.83
N ASN A 30 4.71 -2.69 25.21
CA ASN A 30 3.53 -3.34 24.69
C ASN A 30 3.40 -3.07 23.17
N PRO A 31 2.94 -4.08 22.40
CA PRO A 31 2.69 -3.89 20.98
C PRO A 31 1.61 -2.83 20.75
N VAL A 32 1.75 -2.09 19.66
CA VAL A 32 0.74 -1.11 19.22
C VAL A 32 -0.48 -1.87 18.72
N ARG A 33 -1.67 -1.50 19.21
CA ARG A 33 -2.94 -2.02 18.70
C ARG A 33 -3.47 -1.12 17.59
N PHE A 34 -3.85 -1.73 16.48
CA PHE A 34 -4.43 -1.03 15.34
C PHE A 34 -5.59 -1.85 14.74
N SER A 35 -6.39 -1.22 13.89
CA SER A 35 -7.51 -1.90 13.21
C SER A 35 -7.15 -2.25 11.77
N ALA A 36 -7.81 -3.27 11.23
CA ALA A 36 -7.83 -3.52 9.79
C ALA A 36 -9.25 -3.88 9.32
N TYR A 37 -9.61 -3.44 8.13
CA TYR A 37 -10.82 -3.91 7.46
C TYR A 37 -10.52 -5.19 6.70
N VAL A 38 -11.40 -6.17 6.84
CA VAL A 38 -11.37 -7.43 6.10
C VAL A 38 -12.57 -7.48 5.17
N PHE A 39 -12.34 -7.77 3.90
CA PHE A 39 -13.36 -7.88 2.88
C PHE A 39 -13.32 -9.28 2.27
N ILE A 40 -14.37 -10.06 2.53
CA ILE A 40 -14.55 -11.40 1.96
C ILE A 40 -15.67 -11.33 0.93
N PRO A 41 -15.44 -11.64 -0.36
CA PRO A 41 -16.46 -11.57 -1.38
C PRO A 41 -17.67 -12.45 -1.04
N SER A 42 -18.90 -11.93 -1.19
CA SER A 42 -20.11 -12.72 -0.96
C SER A 42 -20.20 -13.90 -1.95
N GLY A 43 -20.54 -15.07 -1.46
CA GLY A 43 -20.77 -16.25 -2.28
C GLY A 43 -19.48 -16.96 -2.77
N ILE A 44 -18.32 -16.65 -2.18
CA ILE A 44 -17.14 -17.48 -2.43
C ILE A 44 -17.30 -18.85 -1.74
N ASP A 45 -16.70 -19.86 -2.33
CA ASP A 45 -16.69 -21.23 -1.79
C ASP A 45 -15.59 -21.34 -0.73
N LEU A 46 -15.93 -21.25 0.54
CA LEU A 46 -15.00 -21.32 1.67
C LEU A 46 -14.30 -22.68 1.82
N SER A 47 -14.74 -23.71 1.09
CA SER A 47 -14.03 -25.00 1.03
C SER A 47 -12.80 -24.97 0.10
N LYS A 48 -12.65 -23.91 -0.69
CA LYS A 48 -11.52 -23.69 -1.60
C LYS A 48 -10.57 -22.64 -1.08
N LYS A 49 -9.35 -22.64 -1.58
CA LYS A 49 -8.35 -21.63 -1.28
C LYS A 49 -8.49 -20.41 -2.20
N HIS A 50 -8.40 -19.21 -1.61
CA HIS A 50 -8.58 -17.93 -2.30
C HIS A 50 -7.33 -17.06 -2.18
N PRO A 51 -7.02 -16.24 -3.20
CA PRO A 51 -5.92 -15.27 -3.13
C PRO A 51 -6.24 -14.12 -2.17
N LEU A 52 -5.20 -13.66 -1.47
CA LEU A 52 -5.24 -12.49 -0.58
C LEU A 52 -4.58 -11.29 -1.24
N LEU A 53 -5.18 -10.11 -1.10
CA LEU A 53 -4.55 -8.83 -1.37
C LEU A 53 -4.47 -7.98 -0.10
N VAL A 54 -3.28 -7.49 0.20
CA VAL A 54 -3.04 -6.49 1.25
C VAL A 54 -3.11 -5.11 0.61
N LEU A 55 -3.92 -4.21 1.18
CA LEU A 55 -4.21 -2.91 0.60
C LEU A 55 -3.98 -1.78 1.62
N PRO A 56 -2.72 -1.37 1.88
CA PRO A 56 -2.45 -0.19 2.69
C PRO A 56 -2.95 1.08 1.99
N HIS A 57 -3.60 1.97 2.75
CA HIS A 57 -4.08 3.24 2.22
C HIS A 57 -2.94 4.24 1.95
N GLY A 58 -3.17 5.20 1.05
CA GLY A 58 -2.28 6.34 0.83
C GLY A 58 -2.52 7.46 1.84
N GLY A 59 -1.63 8.48 1.79
CA GLY A 59 -1.64 9.57 2.77
C GLY A 59 -1.19 9.08 4.14
N VAL A 60 -0.07 9.58 4.65
CA VAL A 60 0.49 9.12 5.94
C VAL A 60 -0.56 9.22 7.03
N HIS A 61 -1.09 10.41 7.23
CA HIS A 61 -2.18 10.71 8.12
C HIS A 61 -3.51 10.74 7.36
N SER A 62 -4.00 9.56 7.03
CA SER A 62 -5.27 9.33 6.36
C SER A 62 -5.95 8.10 6.98
N ASN A 63 -6.95 7.56 6.32
CA ASN A 63 -7.62 6.33 6.72
C ASN A 63 -8.17 5.61 5.48
N PHE A 64 -8.52 4.35 5.67
CA PHE A 64 -9.24 3.59 4.67
C PHE A 64 -10.72 4.01 4.68
N ASN A 65 -11.21 4.56 3.57
CA ASN A 65 -12.55 5.16 3.49
C ASN A 65 -13.26 4.83 2.17
N THR A 66 -14.39 5.47 1.92
CA THR A 66 -15.22 5.23 0.74
C THR A 66 -14.59 5.60 -0.60
N PHE A 67 -13.45 6.29 -0.61
CA PHE A 67 -12.68 6.59 -1.82
C PHE A 67 -12.28 5.30 -2.57
N TYR A 68 -11.99 4.24 -1.86
CA TYR A 68 -11.61 2.93 -2.43
C TYR A 68 -12.79 2.04 -2.85
N ARG A 69 -14.02 2.52 -2.72
CA ARG A 69 -15.24 1.71 -2.93
C ARG A 69 -15.31 1.01 -4.28
N HIS A 70 -14.95 1.68 -5.37
CA HIS A 70 -14.98 1.09 -6.72
C HIS A 70 -13.86 0.06 -6.89
N ILE A 71 -12.66 0.33 -6.39
CA ILE A 71 -11.52 -0.60 -6.39
C ILE A 71 -11.88 -1.89 -5.62
N LEU A 72 -12.47 -1.77 -4.43
CA LEU A 72 -12.95 -2.93 -3.67
C LEU A 72 -13.99 -3.76 -4.44
N ARG A 73 -14.87 -3.10 -5.19
CA ARG A 73 -15.86 -3.82 -6.04
C ARG A 73 -15.16 -4.59 -7.15
N GLU A 74 -14.19 -3.96 -7.81
CA GLU A 74 -13.39 -4.54 -8.88
C GLU A 74 -12.56 -5.74 -8.37
N LEU A 75 -11.92 -5.61 -7.21
CA LEU A 75 -11.16 -6.71 -6.58
C LEU A 75 -12.09 -7.85 -6.12
N LYS A 76 -13.21 -7.52 -5.49
CA LYS A 76 -14.21 -8.50 -5.06
C LYS A 76 -14.82 -9.27 -6.23
N ALA A 77 -15.08 -8.60 -7.36
CA ALA A 77 -15.60 -9.27 -8.57
C ALA A 77 -14.64 -10.34 -9.09
N GLN A 78 -13.35 -10.17 -8.86
CA GLN A 78 -12.31 -11.16 -9.16
C GLN A 78 -12.17 -12.25 -8.10
N GLN A 79 -12.93 -12.16 -7.00
CA GLN A 79 -12.89 -13.04 -5.84
C GLN A 79 -11.58 -13.00 -5.03
N TYR A 80 -10.94 -11.83 -4.97
CA TYR A 80 -9.88 -11.57 -4.00
C TYR A 80 -10.47 -11.36 -2.60
N VAL A 81 -9.87 -11.99 -1.60
CA VAL A 81 -10.00 -11.55 -0.21
C VAL A 81 -9.07 -10.35 -0.01
N VAL A 82 -9.54 -9.32 0.68
CA VAL A 82 -8.74 -8.08 0.87
C VAL A 82 -8.65 -7.76 2.35
N VAL A 83 -7.44 -7.42 2.81
CA VAL A 83 -7.20 -6.80 4.11
C VAL A 83 -6.65 -5.40 3.91
N ALA A 84 -7.26 -4.40 4.57
CA ALA A 84 -6.87 -3.00 4.49
C ALA A 84 -6.53 -2.49 5.90
N PRO A 85 -5.25 -2.39 6.27
CA PRO A 85 -4.82 -1.94 7.58
C PRO A 85 -5.03 -0.44 7.77
N GLU A 86 -5.48 -0.07 8.97
CA GLU A 86 -5.40 1.25 9.55
C GLU A 86 -4.11 1.33 10.37
N TYR A 87 -2.97 1.29 9.69
CA TYR A 87 -1.65 1.27 10.31
C TYR A 87 -1.43 2.47 11.24
N ARG A 88 -0.44 2.38 12.15
CA ARG A 88 -0.08 3.50 13.05
C ARG A 88 0.05 4.82 12.31
N GLY A 89 -0.42 5.91 12.88
CA GLY A 89 -0.49 7.22 12.21
C GLY A 89 -1.78 7.47 11.44
N SER A 90 -2.66 6.47 11.23
CA SER A 90 -3.95 6.66 10.58
C SER A 90 -4.86 7.60 11.39
N THR A 91 -5.73 8.34 10.68
CA THR A 91 -6.67 9.29 11.30
C THR A 91 -7.93 8.61 11.81
N GLY A 92 -8.64 9.28 12.74
CA GLY A 92 -9.88 8.77 13.32
C GLY A 92 -9.72 7.98 14.63
N TYR A 93 -8.48 7.81 15.12
CA TYR A 93 -8.13 7.03 16.31
C TYR A 93 -7.52 7.89 17.44
N GLY A 94 -7.57 9.21 17.31
CA GLY A 94 -7.06 10.17 18.28
C GLY A 94 -5.59 10.55 18.08
N LYS A 95 -5.15 11.62 18.80
CA LYS A 95 -3.80 12.19 18.68
C LYS A 95 -2.70 11.18 19.00
N GLY A 96 -2.85 10.41 20.07
CA GLY A 96 -1.84 9.44 20.47
C GLY A 96 -1.57 8.36 19.40
N PHE A 97 -2.60 7.93 18.67
CA PHE A 97 -2.41 6.99 17.56
C PHE A 97 -1.82 7.66 16.32
N TYR A 98 -2.22 8.90 16.03
CA TYR A 98 -1.66 9.73 14.97
C TYR A 98 -0.14 9.91 15.13
N GLU A 99 0.32 10.18 16.34
CA GLU A 99 1.73 10.42 16.66
C GLU A 99 2.58 9.13 16.81
N LEU A 100 1.97 7.95 16.63
CA LEU A 100 2.70 6.68 16.57
C LEU A 100 3.35 6.42 15.20
N ILE A 101 3.13 7.25 14.20
CA ILE A 101 3.71 7.08 12.87
C ILE A 101 5.24 6.93 12.93
N ASP A 102 5.79 6.10 12.08
CA ASP A 102 7.23 5.93 11.88
C ASP A 102 7.56 5.89 10.38
N TYR A 103 7.31 6.96 9.70
CA TYR A 103 7.26 7.14 8.24
C TYR A 103 8.30 6.33 7.46
N GLY A 104 7.87 5.28 6.76
CA GLY A 104 8.74 4.32 6.08
C GLY A 104 9.44 3.35 7.05
N GLY A 105 8.81 3.09 8.22
CA GLY A 105 9.32 2.20 9.25
C GLY A 105 8.25 1.25 9.79
N LEU A 106 7.79 1.46 11.02
CA LEU A 106 6.94 0.49 11.73
C LEU A 106 5.50 0.35 11.17
N GLU A 107 4.98 1.32 10.42
CA GLU A 107 3.71 1.15 9.71
C GLU A 107 3.81 0.12 8.57
N VAL A 108 5.01 -0.13 8.07
CA VAL A 108 5.31 -1.23 7.13
C VAL A 108 5.09 -2.58 7.83
N GLU A 109 5.57 -2.71 9.06
CA GLU A 109 5.41 -3.90 9.89
C GLU A 109 3.95 -4.10 10.35
N ASP A 110 3.19 -3.02 10.63
CA ASP A 110 1.75 -3.11 10.89
C ASP A 110 1.01 -3.72 9.69
N THR A 111 1.40 -3.32 8.48
CA THR A 111 0.86 -3.85 7.24
C THR A 111 1.21 -5.34 7.06
N TYR A 112 2.45 -5.72 7.35
CA TYR A 112 2.88 -7.12 7.34
C TYR A 112 2.15 -7.96 8.40
N ALA A 113 1.96 -7.43 9.59
CA ALA A 113 1.17 -8.08 10.64
C ALA A 113 -0.29 -8.34 10.17
N SER A 114 -0.87 -7.44 9.37
CA SER A 114 -2.21 -7.64 8.80
C SER A 114 -2.27 -8.82 7.82
N ARG A 115 -1.23 -8.99 7.00
CA ARG A 115 -1.09 -10.18 6.14
C ARG A 115 -1.05 -11.47 6.97
N ASN A 116 -0.20 -11.49 7.98
CA ASN A 116 0.01 -12.67 8.81
C ASN A 116 -1.26 -13.05 9.56
N TYR A 117 -1.95 -12.07 10.14
CA TYR A 117 -3.26 -12.28 10.77
C TYR A 117 -4.25 -12.99 9.84
N MET A 118 -4.32 -12.58 8.57
CA MET A 118 -5.22 -13.21 7.60
C MET A 118 -4.87 -14.68 7.36
N LEU A 119 -3.60 -15.01 7.27
CA LEU A 119 -3.15 -16.38 7.05
C LEU A 119 -3.34 -17.29 8.28
N GLU A 120 -3.26 -16.72 9.47
CA GLU A 120 -3.42 -17.43 10.75
C GLU A 120 -4.89 -17.70 11.10
N ASN A 121 -5.80 -16.80 10.67
CA ASN A 121 -7.19 -16.83 11.12
C ASN A 121 -8.21 -17.24 10.06
N TYR A 122 -7.81 -17.35 8.78
CA TYR A 122 -8.71 -17.69 7.68
C TYR A 122 -8.16 -18.84 6.84
N ASP A 123 -8.53 -20.06 7.18
CA ASP A 123 -8.05 -21.30 6.54
C ASP A 123 -8.32 -21.36 5.03
N PHE A 124 -9.31 -20.62 4.52
CA PHE A 124 -9.61 -20.57 3.09
C PHE A 124 -8.68 -19.63 2.29
N ILE A 125 -7.71 -18.97 2.91
CA ILE A 125 -6.70 -18.18 2.20
C ILE A 125 -5.55 -19.07 1.74
N ASP A 126 -5.09 -18.84 0.51
CA ASP A 126 -3.91 -19.50 -0.05
C ASP A 126 -2.65 -18.70 0.26
N LYS A 127 -1.82 -19.23 1.14
CA LYS A 127 -0.54 -18.60 1.53
C LYS A 127 0.44 -18.42 0.35
N ASN A 128 0.26 -19.18 -0.74
CA ASN A 128 1.08 -19.09 -1.95
C ASN A 128 0.50 -18.13 -3.00
N ARG A 129 -0.61 -17.45 -2.69
CA ARG A 129 -1.27 -16.49 -3.56
C ARG A 129 -1.60 -15.21 -2.79
N VAL A 130 -0.56 -14.57 -2.25
CA VAL A 130 -0.66 -13.30 -1.52
C VAL A 130 -0.01 -12.20 -2.33
N GLY A 131 -0.72 -11.12 -2.58
CA GLY A 131 -0.21 -9.92 -3.22
C GLY A 131 -0.41 -8.68 -2.34
N ILE A 132 0.29 -7.62 -2.70
CA ILE A 132 0.15 -6.32 -2.04
C ILE A 132 0.03 -5.23 -3.10
N LEU A 133 -0.87 -4.26 -2.86
CA LEU A 133 -1.01 -3.11 -3.75
C LEU A 133 -1.31 -1.85 -2.96
N GLY A 134 -0.68 -0.75 -3.35
CA GLY A 134 -0.89 0.53 -2.69
C GLY A 134 -0.50 1.72 -3.55
N TRP A 135 -1.01 2.88 -3.20
CA TRP A 135 -0.77 4.14 -3.88
C TRP A 135 -0.16 5.16 -2.94
N SER A 136 0.72 6.03 -3.48
CA SER A 136 1.31 7.11 -2.69
C SER A 136 2.11 6.57 -1.51
N HIS A 137 1.79 6.95 -0.28
CA HIS A 137 2.37 6.35 0.92
C HIS A 137 2.07 4.84 1.02
N GLY A 138 0.87 4.39 0.62
CA GLY A 138 0.57 2.97 0.49
C GLY A 138 1.48 2.26 -0.53
N GLY A 139 1.94 2.97 -1.56
CA GLY A 139 2.96 2.51 -2.49
C GLY A 139 4.34 2.37 -1.85
N LEU A 140 4.74 3.31 -1.00
CA LEU A 140 5.96 3.22 -0.18
C LEU A 140 5.89 1.98 0.74
N ILE A 141 4.78 1.81 1.46
CA ILE A 141 4.56 0.63 2.33
C ILE A 141 4.62 -0.66 1.51
N THR A 142 4.03 -0.68 0.31
CA THR A 142 4.10 -1.83 -0.61
C THR A 142 5.53 -2.17 -0.97
N LEU A 143 6.33 -1.18 -1.38
CA LEU A 143 7.73 -1.38 -1.77
C LEU A 143 8.56 -1.90 -0.60
N HIS A 144 8.45 -1.31 0.59
CA HIS A 144 9.18 -1.80 1.76
C HIS A 144 8.74 -3.20 2.18
N ASN A 145 7.44 -3.54 2.12
CA ASN A 145 6.99 -4.89 2.42
C ASN A 145 7.65 -5.95 1.53
N ILE A 146 7.71 -5.71 0.21
CA ILE A 146 8.33 -6.69 -0.70
C ILE A 146 9.86 -6.67 -0.65
N PHE A 147 10.49 -5.62 -0.12
CA PHE A 147 11.92 -5.55 0.10
C PHE A 147 12.35 -6.28 1.37
N GLU A 148 11.59 -6.14 2.46
CA GLU A 148 11.90 -6.77 3.73
C GLU A 148 11.38 -8.23 3.83
N HIS A 149 10.26 -8.53 3.13
CA HIS A 149 9.60 -9.84 3.12
C HIS A 149 9.42 -10.40 1.70
N PRO A 150 10.50 -10.54 0.89
CA PRO A 150 10.40 -10.82 -0.54
C PRO A 150 9.80 -12.20 -0.87
N LYS A 151 9.80 -13.15 0.07
CA LYS A 151 9.25 -14.50 -0.12
C LYS A 151 7.77 -14.61 0.26
N ASP A 152 7.22 -13.59 0.89
CA ASP A 152 5.89 -13.60 1.46
C ASP A 152 4.82 -13.01 0.54
N TYR A 153 5.25 -12.36 -0.55
CA TYR A 153 4.39 -11.80 -1.57
C TYR A 153 4.75 -12.34 -2.95
N GLN A 154 3.76 -12.82 -3.69
CA GLN A 154 3.95 -13.36 -5.04
C GLN A 154 3.91 -12.26 -6.10
N VAL A 155 3.37 -11.10 -5.78
CA VAL A 155 3.27 -9.95 -6.69
C VAL A 155 2.99 -8.67 -5.93
N ALA A 156 3.44 -7.55 -6.48
CA ALA A 156 3.16 -6.22 -5.95
C ALA A 156 2.77 -5.22 -7.03
N TYR A 157 1.96 -4.24 -6.64
CA TYR A 157 1.68 -3.04 -7.43
C TYR A 157 1.92 -1.79 -6.59
N ALA A 158 2.76 -0.89 -7.08
CA ALA A 158 3.02 0.41 -6.48
C ALA A 158 2.59 1.53 -7.44
N GLY A 159 1.45 2.16 -7.17
CA GLY A 159 0.94 3.30 -7.93
C GLY A 159 1.41 4.63 -7.35
N VAL A 160 1.95 5.53 -8.19
CA VAL A 160 2.45 6.86 -7.77
C VAL A 160 3.18 6.82 -6.41
N PRO A 161 4.12 5.85 -6.20
CA PRO A 161 4.67 5.59 -4.88
C PRO A 161 5.58 6.71 -4.41
N VAL A 162 5.45 7.10 -3.13
CA VAL A 162 6.53 7.83 -2.48
C VAL A 162 7.76 6.92 -2.43
N SER A 163 8.87 7.36 -3.00
CA SER A 163 10.02 6.47 -3.22
C SER A 163 11.38 7.07 -2.88
N ASP A 164 11.49 8.41 -2.80
CA ASP A 164 12.72 9.11 -2.47
C ASP A 164 12.45 10.27 -1.50
N LEU A 165 12.65 10.03 -0.22
CA LEU A 165 12.38 11.02 0.82
C LEU A 165 13.39 12.19 0.79
N ILE A 166 14.59 11.99 0.25
CA ILE A 166 15.58 13.07 0.12
C ILE A 166 15.14 14.03 -0.99
N ALA A 167 14.83 13.51 -2.18
CA ALA A 167 14.32 14.30 -3.28
C ALA A 167 12.99 14.98 -2.92
N ARG A 168 12.10 14.26 -2.21
CA ARG A 168 10.81 14.76 -1.73
C ARG A 168 10.96 15.98 -0.84
N MET A 169 11.90 15.98 0.11
CA MET A 169 12.19 17.15 0.96
C MET A 169 12.70 18.32 0.13
N GLY A 170 13.34 18.08 -1.01
CA GLY A 170 13.83 19.11 -1.89
C GLY A 170 12.76 19.96 -2.59
N TYR A 171 11.60 19.37 -2.94
CA TYR A 171 10.54 20.07 -3.66
C TYR A 171 9.27 20.37 -2.83
N LYS A 172 9.11 19.76 -1.66
CA LYS A 172 7.98 20.03 -0.75
C LYS A 172 8.15 21.37 0.00
N THR A 173 7.03 21.87 0.51
CA THR A 173 7.01 23.13 1.30
C THR A 173 7.76 23.00 2.62
N GLN A 174 8.10 24.14 3.25
CA GLN A 174 8.75 24.14 4.56
C GLN A 174 7.88 23.44 5.62
N GLY A 175 6.57 23.72 5.66
CA GLY A 175 5.67 23.06 6.60
C GLY A 175 5.61 21.53 6.44
N TYR A 176 5.80 21.03 5.20
CA TYR A 176 5.92 19.59 4.96
C TYR A 176 7.23 19.04 5.54
N ARG A 177 8.35 19.73 5.33
CA ARG A 177 9.65 19.35 5.92
C ARG A 177 9.62 19.37 7.44
N ASP A 178 9.01 20.40 8.04
CA ASP A 178 8.89 20.52 9.50
C ASP A 178 8.06 19.38 10.10
N LEU A 179 6.96 18.97 9.42
CA LEU A 179 6.16 17.84 9.84
C LEU A 179 6.97 16.53 9.88
N TYR A 180 7.76 16.26 8.85
CA TYR A 180 8.51 15.01 8.75
C TYR A 180 9.76 14.99 9.63
N SER A 181 10.33 16.14 9.98
CA SER A 181 11.41 16.24 10.96
C SER A 181 10.93 16.31 12.41
N ALA A 182 9.63 16.40 12.66
CA ALA A 182 9.08 16.36 14.02
C ALA A 182 9.42 15.06 14.76
N ASP A 183 9.60 15.15 16.07
CA ASP A 183 10.07 14.03 16.92
C ASP A 183 9.23 12.75 16.79
N TYR A 184 7.93 12.90 16.58
CA TYR A 184 7.02 11.75 16.42
C TYR A 184 7.01 11.16 15.00
N HIS A 185 7.62 11.85 14.03
CA HIS A 185 7.80 11.36 12.65
C HIS A 185 9.21 10.74 12.48
N ILE A 186 10.04 11.28 11.57
CA ILE A 186 11.42 10.83 11.40
C ILE A 186 12.29 11.32 12.56
N GLY A 187 11.98 12.50 13.10
CA GLY A 187 12.65 13.08 14.26
C GLY A 187 13.88 13.92 13.91
N LYS A 188 14.28 13.96 12.64
CA LYS A 188 15.42 14.73 12.13
C LYS A 188 15.15 15.14 10.69
N SER A 189 15.74 16.23 10.25
CA SER A 189 15.74 16.62 8.83
C SER A 189 16.68 15.72 8.00
N ALA A 190 16.49 15.74 6.69
CA ALA A 190 17.38 15.01 5.77
C ALA A 190 18.83 15.55 5.78
N TYR A 191 19.02 16.80 6.21
CA TYR A 191 20.35 17.40 6.39
C TYR A 191 21.06 16.88 7.65
N GLU A 192 20.31 16.65 8.73
CA GLU A 192 20.84 16.16 10.01
C GLU A 192 21.15 14.67 9.99
N ASP A 193 20.36 13.88 9.24
CA ASP A 193 20.51 12.42 9.18
C ASP A 193 20.10 11.86 7.81
N VAL A 194 20.96 12.03 6.82
CA VAL A 194 20.70 11.57 5.45
C VAL A 194 20.58 10.05 5.37
N GLU A 195 21.29 9.30 6.22
CA GLU A 195 21.25 7.83 6.18
C GLU A 195 19.89 7.30 6.66
N GLU A 196 19.25 7.96 7.62
CA GLU A 196 17.90 7.61 8.05
C GLU A 196 16.88 7.84 6.92
N TYR A 197 17.03 8.93 6.14
CA TYR A 197 16.20 9.19 4.97
C TYR A 197 16.45 8.17 3.86
N ARG A 198 17.70 7.76 3.62
CA ARG A 198 18.04 6.68 2.68
C ARG A 198 17.41 5.36 3.09
N ARG A 199 17.54 4.99 4.36
CA ARG A 199 16.96 3.75 4.90
C ARG A 199 15.44 3.69 4.66
N ARG A 200 14.73 4.82 4.77
CA ARG A 200 13.28 4.94 4.61
C ARG A 200 12.84 5.14 3.14
N SER A 201 13.75 5.29 2.22
CA SER A 201 13.46 5.55 0.81
C SER A 201 13.63 4.30 -0.05
N PRO A 202 12.58 3.81 -0.72
CA PRO A 202 12.66 2.65 -1.61
C PRO A 202 13.78 2.74 -2.65
N VAL A 203 14.06 3.93 -3.19
CA VAL A 203 15.08 4.15 -4.20
C VAL A 203 16.47 3.68 -3.76
N TRP A 204 16.82 3.84 -2.49
CA TRP A 204 18.11 3.43 -1.92
C TRP A 204 18.14 1.96 -1.47
N ASN A 205 17.00 1.29 -1.53
CA ASN A 205 16.81 -0.11 -1.16
C ASN A 205 16.45 -0.99 -2.38
N ALA A 206 16.59 -0.48 -3.59
CA ALA A 206 16.20 -1.13 -4.85
C ALA A 206 16.86 -2.51 -5.04
N TYR A 207 18.09 -2.70 -4.53
CA TYR A 207 18.82 -3.97 -4.59
C TYR A 207 18.10 -5.15 -3.92
N LYS A 208 17.16 -4.86 -3.00
CA LYS A 208 16.39 -5.87 -2.26
C LYS A 208 15.25 -6.50 -3.07
N LEU A 209 14.84 -5.90 -4.20
CA LEU A 209 13.70 -6.39 -4.99
C LEU A 209 13.92 -7.83 -5.47
N GLN A 210 12.98 -8.71 -5.15
CA GLN A 210 12.87 -10.08 -5.65
C GLN A 210 11.45 -10.43 -6.12
N THR A 211 10.45 -9.71 -5.62
CA THR A 211 9.02 -9.92 -5.92
C THR A 211 8.66 -9.28 -7.25
N PRO A 212 7.90 -9.93 -8.13
CA PRO A 212 7.34 -9.33 -9.34
C PRO A 212 6.59 -8.02 -9.01
N LEU A 213 6.99 -6.92 -9.66
CA LEU A 213 6.55 -5.57 -9.35
C LEU A 213 6.06 -4.85 -10.61
N LEU A 214 4.90 -4.17 -10.50
CA LEU A 214 4.44 -3.18 -11.46
C LEU A 214 4.40 -1.79 -10.81
N ILE A 215 4.99 -0.80 -11.47
CA ILE A 215 5.00 0.61 -11.04
C ILE A 215 4.27 1.46 -12.07
N HIS A 216 3.33 2.30 -11.62
CA HIS A 216 2.72 3.34 -12.46
C HIS A 216 2.94 4.73 -11.85
N THR A 217 3.17 5.72 -12.71
CA THR A 217 3.20 7.14 -12.34
C THR A 217 2.65 8.01 -13.47
N ASN A 218 2.46 9.32 -13.19
CA ASN A 218 1.91 10.29 -14.14
C ASN A 218 2.72 11.59 -14.08
N THR A 219 3.07 12.15 -15.23
CA THR A 219 3.94 13.34 -15.33
C THR A 219 3.33 14.59 -14.67
N ASN A 220 1.99 14.70 -14.61
CA ASN A 220 1.31 15.82 -13.98
C ASN A 220 0.89 15.56 -12.52
N ASP A 221 1.54 14.62 -11.84
CA ASP A 221 1.31 14.36 -10.42
C ASP A 221 1.87 15.53 -9.58
N GLY A 222 0.97 16.24 -8.90
CA GLY A 222 1.32 17.39 -8.06
C GLY A 222 1.71 17.03 -6.62
N ASP A 223 1.57 15.76 -6.22
CA ASP A 223 1.92 15.32 -4.87
C ASP A 223 3.20 14.47 -4.84
N VAL A 224 3.27 13.40 -5.61
CA VAL A 224 4.51 12.65 -5.82
C VAL A 224 5.08 13.02 -7.17
N ASN A 225 6.12 13.84 -7.18
CA ASN A 225 6.72 14.28 -8.42
C ASN A 225 7.25 13.07 -9.21
N VAL A 226 7.00 13.07 -10.53
CA VAL A 226 7.37 11.97 -11.42
C VAL A 226 8.84 11.58 -11.30
N PHE A 227 9.75 12.53 -11.06
CA PHE A 227 11.17 12.20 -10.97
C PHE A 227 11.56 11.39 -9.72
N GLU A 228 10.77 11.40 -8.63
CA GLU A 228 10.98 10.43 -7.55
C GLU A 228 10.83 8.99 -8.08
N VAL A 229 9.78 8.74 -8.86
CA VAL A 229 9.50 7.42 -9.42
C VAL A 229 10.46 7.07 -10.54
N GLU A 230 10.85 8.05 -11.37
CA GLU A 230 11.91 7.86 -12.36
C GLU A 230 13.25 7.49 -11.71
N HIS A 231 13.58 8.08 -10.56
CA HIS A 231 14.78 7.73 -9.80
C HIS A 231 14.70 6.29 -9.31
N LEU A 232 13.54 5.87 -8.75
CA LEU A 232 13.32 4.48 -8.36
C LEU A 232 13.50 3.51 -9.55
N ILE A 233 12.90 3.83 -10.71
CA ILE A 233 13.03 3.04 -11.93
C ILE A 233 14.50 2.92 -12.37
N LYS A 234 15.25 4.03 -12.33
CA LYS A 234 16.68 4.04 -12.66
C LYS A 234 17.51 3.21 -11.67
N SER A 235 17.20 3.31 -10.36
CA SER A 235 17.89 2.51 -9.34
C SER A 235 17.59 1.02 -9.48
N LEU A 236 16.35 0.63 -9.73
CA LEU A 236 15.99 -0.78 -9.99
C LEU A 236 16.72 -1.33 -11.23
N LYS A 237 16.81 -0.53 -12.30
CA LYS A 237 17.58 -0.92 -13.50
C LYS A 237 19.07 -1.02 -13.24
N ALA A 238 19.66 -0.12 -12.45
CA ALA A 238 21.07 -0.15 -12.07
C ALA A 238 21.43 -1.38 -11.23
N GLU A 239 20.46 -1.93 -10.51
CA GLU A 239 20.57 -3.16 -9.72
C GLU A 239 20.16 -4.42 -10.51
N ASP A 240 20.02 -4.31 -11.84
CA ASP A 240 19.62 -5.40 -12.73
C ASP A 240 18.33 -6.12 -12.30
N LYS A 241 17.34 -5.37 -11.78
CA LYS A 241 16.07 -5.92 -11.30
C LYS A 241 15.06 -6.07 -12.44
N GLU A 242 14.31 -7.18 -12.41
CA GLU A 242 13.18 -7.39 -13.31
C GLU A 242 11.90 -6.81 -12.69
N PHE A 243 11.26 -5.89 -13.40
CA PHE A 243 10.01 -5.25 -13.01
C PHE A 243 9.33 -4.63 -14.22
N GLU A 244 8.03 -4.34 -14.07
CA GLU A 244 7.24 -3.64 -15.08
C GLU A 244 6.96 -2.21 -14.62
N TYR A 245 6.90 -1.26 -15.54
CA TYR A 245 6.51 0.10 -15.21
C TYR A 245 5.86 0.81 -16.40
N GLU A 246 5.04 1.83 -16.10
CA GLU A 246 4.49 2.75 -17.11
C GLU A 246 4.46 4.17 -16.54
N ILE A 247 5.03 5.12 -17.26
CA ILE A 247 4.95 6.54 -16.98
C ILE A 247 3.92 7.12 -17.94
N TYR A 248 2.79 7.57 -17.40
CA TYR A 248 1.72 8.18 -18.16
C TYR A 248 2.00 9.67 -18.33
N GLU A 249 1.72 10.21 -19.54
CA GLU A 249 1.94 11.61 -19.85
C GLU A 249 0.62 12.37 -19.76
N ASP A 250 0.57 13.36 -18.86
CA ASP A 250 -0.52 14.35 -18.70
C ASP A 250 -1.95 13.76 -18.62
N ILE A 251 -2.08 12.54 -18.06
CA ILE A 251 -3.41 11.95 -17.90
C ILE A 251 -4.20 12.75 -16.85
N PRO A 252 -5.45 13.14 -17.15
CA PRO A 252 -6.30 13.84 -16.19
C PRO A 252 -6.47 13.08 -14.87
N GLY A 253 -6.41 13.81 -13.76
CA GLY A 253 -6.52 13.26 -12.40
C GLY A 253 -5.24 13.35 -11.58
N GLY A 254 -4.10 13.74 -12.18
CA GLY A 254 -2.84 13.97 -11.49
C GLY A 254 -2.47 12.80 -10.58
N HIS A 255 -2.30 13.05 -9.30
CA HIS A 255 -1.98 12.02 -8.29
C HIS A 255 -3.02 10.89 -8.18
N SER A 256 -4.26 11.12 -8.63
CA SER A 256 -5.35 10.13 -8.57
C SER A 256 -5.75 9.59 -9.93
N PHE A 257 -4.93 9.77 -10.96
CA PHE A 257 -5.26 9.51 -12.36
C PHE A 257 -5.82 8.11 -12.63
N ASP A 258 -5.38 7.10 -11.89
CA ASP A 258 -5.79 5.69 -12.00
C ASP A 258 -6.92 5.30 -11.02
N ARG A 259 -7.26 6.17 -10.06
CA ARG A 259 -8.25 5.91 -9.00
C ARG A 259 -9.56 6.68 -9.14
N ILE A 260 -9.66 7.57 -10.11
CA ILE A 260 -10.90 8.29 -10.44
C ILE A 260 -11.80 7.44 -11.36
N ASP A 261 -13.06 7.86 -11.53
CA ASP A 261 -14.01 7.17 -12.42
C ASP A 261 -13.96 7.76 -13.85
N SER A 262 -12.83 7.60 -14.53
CA SER A 262 -12.66 7.93 -15.93
C SER A 262 -12.39 6.68 -16.77
N GLN A 263 -12.62 6.74 -18.07
CA GLN A 263 -12.31 5.65 -18.99
C GLN A 263 -10.82 5.28 -18.91
N LYS A 264 -9.96 6.30 -18.94
CA LYS A 264 -8.50 6.09 -18.87
C LYS A 264 -8.05 5.47 -17.55
N ALA A 265 -8.61 5.91 -16.42
CA ALA A 265 -8.34 5.30 -15.12
C ALA A 265 -8.72 3.81 -15.09
N LYS A 266 -9.85 3.45 -15.73
CA LYS A 266 -10.26 2.04 -15.86
C LYS A 266 -9.31 1.23 -16.73
N GLU A 267 -8.79 1.79 -17.80
CA GLU A 267 -7.76 1.16 -18.64
C GLU A 267 -6.49 0.87 -17.85
N VAL A 268 -6.03 1.85 -17.06
CA VAL A 268 -4.87 1.69 -16.18
C VAL A 268 -5.11 0.60 -15.14
N ARG A 269 -6.25 0.63 -14.43
CA ARG A 269 -6.58 -0.39 -13.43
C ARG A 269 -6.73 -1.79 -14.03
N ALA A 270 -7.26 -1.90 -15.26
CA ALA A 270 -7.32 -3.19 -15.94
C ALA A 270 -5.93 -3.81 -16.14
N LYS A 271 -4.91 -3.01 -16.50
CA LYS A 271 -3.52 -3.48 -16.58
C LYS A 271 -2.99 -3.95 -15.21
N VAL A 272 -3.29 -3.19 -14.15
CA VAL A 272 -2.93 -3.58 -12.77
C VAL A 272 -3.53 -4.93 -12.41
N TYR A 273 -4.83 -5.13 -12.67
CA TYR A 273 -5.51 -6.40 -12.37
C TYR A 273 -5.00 -7.57 -13.21
N GLN A 274 -4.65 -7.33 -14.47
CA GLN A 274 -4.01 -8.34 -15.32
C GLN A 274 -2.61 -8.72 -14.80
N HIS A 275 -1.83 -7.74 -14.32
CA HIS A 275 -0.54 -8.01 -13.68
C HIS A 275 -0.73 -8.87 -12.42
N LEU A 276 -1.60 -8.47 -11.50
CA LEU A 276 -1.88 -9.23 -10.29
C LEU A 276 -2.39 -10.66 -10.61
N ALA A 277 -3.28 -10.79 -11.61
CA ALA A 277 -3.88 -12.07 -11.97
C ALA A 277 -2.88 -13.08 -12.52
N ARG A 278 -1.80 -12.66 -13.17
CA ARG A 278 -0.73 -13.55 -13.67
C ARG A 278 -0.09 -14.38 -12.56
N TYR A 279 0.01 -13.82 -11.36
CA TYR A 279 0.68 -14.47 -10.22
C TYR A 279 -0.30 -15.03 -9.18
N LEU A 280 -1.46 -14.40 -9.02
CA LEU A 280 -2.43 -14.78 -7.98
C LEU A 280 -3.57 -15.68 -8.50
N ASN A 281 -3.75 -15.77 -9.81
CA ASN A 281 -4.75 -16.60 -10.46
C ASN A 281 -6.13 -16.59 -9.76
N PRO A 282 -6.81 -15.41 -9.69
CA PRO A 282 -8.12 -15.30 -9.08
C PRO A 282 -9.16 -16.07 -9.88
N ASN A 283 -10.26 -16.48 -9.25
CA ASN A 283 -11.28 -17.32 -9.91
C ASN A 283 -12.00 -16.60 -11.07
N GLN A 284 -12.08 -15.26 -11.03
CA GLN A 284 -12.77 -14.44 -12.03
C GLN A 284 -11.89 -13.23 -12.45
N PRO A 285 -10.75 -13.47 -13.15
CA PRO A 285 -9.85 -12.39 -13.52
C PRO A 285 -10.49 -11.39 -14.49
N ILE A 286 -10.25 -10.11 -14.28
CA ILE A 286 -10.61 -9.05 -15.25
C ILE A 286 -9.67 -9.16 -16.44
N ARG A 287 -10.20 -9.51 -17.59
CA ARG A 287 -9.47 -9.69 -18.85
C ARG A 287 -9.65 -8.52 -19.83
N SER A 288 -10.67 -7.71 -19.62
CA SER A 288 -11.03 -6.61 -20.49
C SER A 288 -11.61 -5.42 -19.72
N ILE A 289 -11.63 -4.25 -20.34
CA ILE A 289 -12.32 -3.07 -19.82
C ILE A 289 -13.82 -3.35 -19.65
N ARG A 290 -14.41 -4.17 -20.49
CA ARG A 290 -15.82 -4.56 -20.36
C ARG A 290 -16.08 -5.31 -19.05
N ASP A 291 -15.21 -6.24 -18.68
CA ASP A 291 -15.31 -6.98 -17.41
C ASP A 291 -15.18 -6.00 -16.22
N LEU A 292 -14.26 -5.04 -16.33
CA LEU A 292 -14.07 -4.02 -15.32
C LEU A 292 -15.30 -3.12 -15.16
N HIS A 293 -15.92 -2.69 -16.26
CA HIS A 293 -17.18 -1.92 -16.24
C HIS A 293 -18.29 -2.69 -15.53
N GLN A 294 -18.43 -3.99 -15.80
CA GLN A 294 -19.43 -4.83 -15.13
C GLN A 294 -19.14 -4.98 -13.64
N ALA A 295 -17.86 -5.06 -13.23
CA ALA A 295 -17.44 -5.16 -11.84
C ALA A 295 -17.65 -3.86 -11.05
N SER A 296 -17.40 -2.70 -11.66
CA SER A 296 -17.43 -1.39 -10.99
C SER A 296 -18.85 -0.89 -10.72
N TYR A 297 -19.82 -1.26 -11.58
CA TYR A 297 -21.19 -0.79 -11.47
C TYR A 297 -22.08 -1.85 -10.83
N LEU A 298 -23.01 -1.40 -9.97
CA LEU A 298 -24.08 -2.26 -9.44
C LEU A 298 -24.92 -2.80 -10.59
N PRO A 299 -25.31 -4.08 -10.59
CA PRO A 299 -26.38 -4.52 -11.47
C PRO A 299 -27.60 -3.64 -11.19
N ARG A 300 -28.13 -3.03 -12.25
CA ARG A 300 -29.37 -2.26 -12.19
C ARG A 300 -30.56 -3.14 -11.90
#